data_6eb0c029a6d7e05bb9baf41280b77a7a
#
_entry.id   6eb0c029a6d7e05bb9baf41280b77a7a
#
_cell.length_a   1.000
_cell.length_b   1.000
_cell.length_c   1.000
_cell.angle_alpha   90.00
_cell.angle_beta   90.00
_cell.angle_gamma   90.00
#
_symmetry.space_group_name_H-M   'P 1'
#
loop_
_entity.id
_entity.type
_entity.pdbx_description
1 polymer ?
#
loop_
_entity_poly.entity_id
_entity_poly.type
_entity_poly.pdbx_seq_one_letter_code
_entity_poly.pdbx_strand_id
1 'polypeptide(L)'
;MSSRDLRVTLSGVTLDNPVIPASGTYGFGQEFTPYYDINILGSLSFKGTTAESRFGNPTPRIAECPNGMLNSVGLQNPGVEHVIAHELPALRKIFHKPIIANISGFSVEEYVHCVELLTQEEQVEILEINISCPNVRHGGMAFGTNPDAAAEITRAVKQVATKPVYMKLSPNVTDIVSIAKACEEAGADGLSLINTLLGMRIDLKRRRPVLANVMGGYSGPGVFPVAVRMVYQVTGAVSIPVIGMGGVSSAQDVIEMMMAGAKAVQVGAANLVDPYACKKIIDDLPREMERLGIERLSDIQRV
;
A
#
# COMPACT_ATOMS: atom_id res chain seq x y z
N MET A 1 -33.73 7.18 -2.76
CA MET A 1 -32.39 7.79 -2.76
C MET A 1 -31.61 7.15 -3.89
N SER A 2 -31.09 7.94 -4.84
CA SER A 2 -30.21 7.41 -5.89
C SER A 2 -28.96 6.82 -5.21
N SER A 3 -28.62 5.58 -5.52
CA SER A 3 -27.39 4.97 -4.98
C SER A 3 -26.20 5.70 -5.58
N ARG A 4 -25.34 6.30 -4.73
CA ARG A 4 -24.08 6.93 -5.15
C ARG A 4 -23.20 5.88 -5.80
N ASP A 5 -22.48 6.26 -6.86
CA ASP A 5 -21.56 5.35 -7.55
C ASP A 5 -20.16 5.45 -6.92
N LEU A 6 -19.77 4.36 -6.25
CA LEU A 6 -18.47 4.25 -5.57
C LEU A 6 -17.37 3.68 -6.48
N ARG A 7 -17.69 3.22 -7.70
CA ARG A 7 -16.75 2.53 -8.58
C ARG A 7 -15.61 3.43 -9.02
N VAL A 8 -14.43 2.84 -9.09
CA VAL A 8 -13.20 3.47 -9.61
C VAL A 8 -12.46 2.50 -10.52
N THR A 9 -11.57 3.02 -11.35
CA THR A 9 -10.77 2.20 -12.28
C THR A 9 -9.28 2.48 -12.10
N LEU A 10 -8.48 1.43 -12.00
CA LEU A 10 -7.02 1.45 -11.88
C LEU A 10 -6.42 0.67 -13.05
N SER A 11 -5.79 1.34 -14.01
CA SER A 11 -5.13 0.70 -15.18
C SER A 11 -5.98 -0.38 -15.87
N GLY A 12 -7.29 -0.10 -16.07
CA GLY A 12 -8.24 -1.04 -16.67
C GLY A 12 -8.96 -1.96 -15.68
N VAL A 13 -8.50 -2.08 -14.45
CA VAL A 13 -9.16 -2.90 -13.41
C VAL A 13 -10.22 -2.06 -12.70
N THR A 14 -11.49 -2.47 -12.78
CA THR A 14 -12.61 -1.80 -12.11
C THR A 14 -12.80 -2.35 -10.70
N LEU A 15 -12.87 -1.46 -9.73
CA LEU A 15 -13.17 -1.76 -8.33
C LEU A 15 -14.55 -1.21 -7.95
N ASP A 16 -15.32 -1.94 -7.15
CA ASP A 16 -16.66 -1.54 -6.71
C ASP A 16 -16.66 -0.29 -5.81
N ASN A 17 -15.53 -0.04 -5.15
CA ASN A 17 -15.27 1.15 -4.35
C ASN A 17 -13.74 1.36 -4.23
N PRO A 18 -13.26 2.54 -3.80
CA PRO A 18 -11.85 2.88 -3.78
C PRO A 18 -11.08 2.34 -2.57
N VAL A 19 -11.73 1.67 -1.61
CA VAL A 19 -11.13 1.31 -0.32
C VAL A 19 -10.46 -0.05 -0.40
N ILE A 20 -9.15 -0.06 -0.12
CA ILE A 20 -8.28 -1.22 -0.18
C ILE A 20 -7.52 -1.31 1.15
N PRO A 21 -7.53 -2.42 1.89
CA PRO A 21 -6.62 -2.57 3.02
C PRO A 21 -5.18 -2.61 2.54
N ALA A 22 -4.32 -1.84 3.22
CA ALA A 22 -2.90 -1.74 2.87
C ALA A 22 -2.14 -3.02 3.25
N SER A 23 -1.23 -3.43 2.39
CA SER A 23 -0.32 -4.54 2.67
C SER A 23 0.36 -4.41 4.03
N GLY A 24 0.44 -5.52 4.75
CA GLY A 24 1.05 -5.61 6.09
C GLY A 24 0.12 -5.24 7.25
N THR A 25 -1.14 -4.84 6.99
CA THR A 25 -2.13 -4.53 8.04
C THR A 25 -3.38 -5.40 7.95
N TYR A 26 -3.43 -6.30 6.97
CA TYR A 26 -4.61 -7.14 6.70
C TYR A 26 -4.26 -8.61 6.43
N GLY A 27 -3.01 -9.01 6.63
CA GLY A 27 -2.52 -10.38 6.38
C GLY A 27 -2.80 -10.85 4.95
N PHE A 28 -3.45 -12.00 4.84
CA PHE A 28 -4.02 -12.53 3.59
C PHE A 28 -5.55 -12.51 3.60
N GLY A 29 -6.17 -11.72 4.48
CA GLY A 29 -7.62 -11.49 4.56
C GLY A 29 -8.37 -12.46 5.46
N GLN A 30 -7.86 -13.65 5.70
CA GLN A 30 -8.53 -14.69 6.52
C GLN A 30 -8.77 -14.20 7.96
N GLU A 31 -7.87 -13.40 8.49
CA GLU A 31 -7.92 -12.86 9.85
C GLU A 31 -9.12 -11.94 10.09
N PHE A 32 -9.67 -11.37 9.02
CA PHE A 32 -10.77 -10.41 9.10
C PHE A 32 -12.15 -11.01 8.83
N THR A 33 -12.25 -12.23 8.30
CA THR A 33 -13.54 -12.89 8.02
C THR A 33 -14.41 -13.11 9.25
N PRO A 34 -13.89 -13.27 10.48
CA PRO A 34 -14.74 -13.35 11.67
C PRO A 34 -15.47 -12.05 12.01
N TYR A 35 -15.04 -10.91 11.46
CA TYR A 35 -15.60 -9.59 11.78
C TYR A 35 -16.67 -9.16 10.78
N TYR A 36 -16.45 -9.38 9.46
CA TYR A 36 -17.39 -9.00 8.41
C TYR A 36 -17.08 -9.74 7.10
N ASP A 37 -18.02 -9.70 6.15
CA ASP A 37 -17.77 -10.17 4.79
C ASP A 37 -16.79 -9.25 4.08
N ILE A 38 -15.56 -9.72 3.88
CA ILE A 38 -14.47 -8.95 3.26
C ILE A 38 -14.73 -8.62 1.79
N ASN A 39 -15.74 -9.24 1.14
CA ASN A 39 -16.16 -8.88 -0.22
C ASN A 39 -16.80 -7.48 -0.33
N ILE A 40 -17.02 -6.76 0.79
CA ILE A 40 -17.36 -5.34 0.76
C ILE A 40 -16.20 -4.47 0.23
N LEU A 41 -14.95 -4.89 0.41
CA LEU A 41 -13.75 -4.17 -0.04
C LEU A 41 -13.73 -3.99 -1.56
N GLY A 42 -13.14 -2.91 -2.06
CA GLY A 42 -12.93 -2.71 -3.49
C GLY A 42 -11.87 -3.65 -4.06
N SER A 43 -10.82 -3.87 -3.31
CA SER A 43 -9.73 -4.81 -3.58
C SER A 43 -9.04 -5.16 -2.25
N LEU A 44 -8.04 -6.04 -2.29
CA LEU A 44 -7.21 -6.40 -1.16
C LEU A 44 -5.74 -6.41 -1.59
N SER A 45 -4.88 -5.66 -0.88
CA SER A 45 -3.43 -5.77 -1.03
C SER A 45 -2.89 -6.68 0.07
N PHE A 46 -2.49 -7.90 -0.30
CA PHE A 46 -2.02 -8.87 0.67
C PHE A 46 -0.61 -8.56 1.21
N LYS A 47 -0.21 -9.30 2.22
CA LYS A 47 1.10 -9.16 2.89
C LYS A 47 2.26 -9.17 1.90
N GLY A 48 3.17 -8.18 2.03
CA GLY A 48 4.36 -8.08 1.21
C GLY A 48 5.16 -9.38 1.20
N THR A 49 5.31 -9.93 0.00
CA THR A 49 5.89 -11.24 -0.27
C THR A 49 7.29 -11.09 -0.85
N THR A 50 8.23 -11.91 -0.38
CA THR A 50 9.61 -12.01 -0.88
C THR A 50 9.85 -13.36 -1.52
N ALA A 51 10.92 -13.52 -2.30
CA ALA A 51 11.28 -14.80 -2.91
C ALA A 51 11.35 -15.91 -1.86
N GLU A 52 12.12 -15.70 -0.81
CA GLU A 52 12.29 -16.63 0.30
C GLU A 52 11.44 -16.22 1.52
N SER A 53 11.11 -17.19 2.38
CA SER A 53 10.42 -16.93 3.65
C SER A 53 11.26 -16.08 4.60
N ARG A 54 10.62 -15.23 5.41
CA ARG A 54 11.30 -14.35 6.37
C ARG A 54 10.59 -14.33 7.72
N PHE A 55 11.35 -14.49 8.78
CA PHE A 55 10.84 -14.37 10.17
C PHE A 55 10.61 -12.89 10.59
N GLY A 56 11.23 -11.95 9.88
CA GLY A 56 11.22 -10.54 10.26
C GLY A 56 12.27 -10.20 11.34
N ASN A 57 12.17 -8.98 11.86
CA ASN A 57 13.10 -8.46 12.85
C ASN A 57 12.80 -8.97 14.27
N PRO A 58 13.79 -8.92 15.20
CA PRO A 58 13.57 -9.22 16.61
C PRO A 58 12.51 -8.31 17.26
N THR A 59 11.85 -8.83 18.30
CA THR A 59 10.90 -8.08 19.14
C THR A 59 11.63 -7.32 20.26
N PRO A 60 11.06 -6.19 20.74
CA PRO A 60 9.81 -5.54 20.31
C PRO A 60 9.95 -4.85 18.95
N ARG A 61 9.00 -5.09 18.07
CA ARG A 61 9.02 -4.57 16.69
C ARG A 61 7.79 -3.74 16.32
N ILE A 62 6.90 -3.51 17.28
CA ILE A 62 5.73 -2.65 17.21
C ILE A 62 5.66 -1.83 18.48
N ALA A 63 5.29 -0.56 18.38
CA ALA A 63 5.07 0.33 19.52
C ALA A 63 4.01 1.37 19.21
N GLU A 64 3.10 1.59 20.15
CA GLU A 64 2.16 2.71 20.08
C GLU A 64 2.87 4.04 20.31
N CYS A 65 2.38 5.08 19.68
CA CYS A 65 2.81 6.45 19.88
C CYS A 65 1.65 7.43 19.65
N PRO A 66 1.75 8.71 20.08
CA PRO A 66 0.69 9.66 19.85
C PRO A 66 0.27 9.72 18.38
N ASN A 67 -1.04 9.62 18.14
CA ASN A 67 -1.67 9.66 16.81
C ASN A 67 -1.14 8.63 15.81
N GLY A 68 -0.65 7.46 16.29
CA GLY A 68 -0.19 6.41 15.40
C GLY A 68 0.63 5.32 16.08
N MET A 69 1.41 4.63 15.27
CA MET A 69 2.27 3.53 15.72
C MET A 69 3.58 3.49 14.97
N LEU A 70 4.58 2.93 15.62
CA LEU A 70 5.86 2.55 15.01
C LEU A 70 5.90 1.06 14.76
N ASN A 71 6.42 0.65 13.61
CA ASN A 71 6.70 -0.75 13.32
C ASN A 71 8.07 -0.93 12.64
N SER A 72 8.71 -2.04 12.95
CA SER A 72 9.89 -2.56 12.26
C SER A 72 9.75 -4.08 12.08
N VAL A 73 8.64 -4.53 11.50
CA VAL A 73 8.32 -5.97 11.35
C VAL A 73 9.37 -6.70 10.53
N GLY A 74 9.97 -6.06 9.51
CA GLY A 74 11.06 -6.65 8.74
C GLY A 74 10.60 -7.67 7.70
N LEU A 75 9.48 -7.41 7.03
CA LEU A 75 8.94 -8.23 5.94
C LEU A 75 8.67 -9.70 6.33
N GLN A 76 8.21 -9.97 7.54
CA GLN A 76 7.80 -11.33 7.90
C GLN A 76 6.74 -11.83 6.91
N ASN A 77 7.06 -12.90 6.18
CA ASN A 77 6.18 -13.53 5.21
C ASN A 77 6.66 -14.96 4.90
N PRO A 78 5.80 -15.84 4.36
CA PRO A 78 6.15 -17.24 4.14
C PRO A 78 6.93 -17.53 2.84
N GLY A 79 7.20 -16.52 2.00
CA GLY A 79 7.81 -16.68 0.68
C GLY A 79 6.79 -16.89 -0.45
N VAL A 80 7.18 -16.52 -1.68
CA VAL A 80 6.27 -16.47 -2.83
C VAL A 80 5.68 -17.84 -3.20
N GLU A 81 6.47 -18.90 -3.16
CA GLU A 81 5.99 -20.26 -3.47
C GLU A 81 4.92 -20.71 -2.48
N HIS A 82 5.10 -20.44 -1.18
CA HIS A 82 4.09 -20.74 -0.17
C HIS A 82 2.82 -19.91 -0.37
N VAL A 83 2.95 -18.63 -0.70
CA VAL A 83 1.80 -17.75 -0.98
C VAL A 83 0.96 -18.31 -2.13
N ILE A 84 1.59 -18.73 -3.21
CA ILE A 84 0.91 -19.32 -4.38
C ILE A 84 0.27 -20.67 -4.04
N ALA A 85 1.00 -21.53 -3.31
CA ALA A 85 0.54 -22.88 -3.02
C ALA A 85 -0.57 -22.94 -1.94
N HIS A 86 -0.60 -21.97 -1.01
CA HIS A 86 -1.47 -22.06 0.18
C HIS A 86 -2.32 -20.81 0.41
N GLU A 87 -1.74 -19.61 0.42
CA GLU A 87 -2.46 -18.40 0.82
C GLU A 87 -3.45 -17.94 -0.25
N LEU A 88 -3.04 -17.89 -1.52
CA LEU A 88 -3.95 -17.51 -2.61
C LEU A 88 -5.10 -18.50 -2.79
N PRO A 89 -4.90 -19.84 -2.79
CA PRO A 89 -6.02 -20.79 -2.82
C PRO A 89 -6.98 -20.64 -1.63
N ALA A 90 -6.49 -20.32 -0.44
CA ALA A 90 -7.33 -20.07 0.72
C ALA A 90 -8.10 -18.76 0.58
N LEU A 91 -7.45 -17.69 0.10
CA LEU A 91 -8.07 -16.39 -0.14
C LEU A 91 -9.16 -16.46 -1.21
N ARG A 92 -8.97 -17.21 -2.29
CA ARG A 92 -9.99 -17.42 -3.36
C ARG A 92 -11.31 -17.98 -2.86
N LYS A 93 -11.32 -18.71 -1.75
CA LYS A 93 -12.53 -19.27 -1.14
C LYS A 93 -13.38 -18.23 -0.42
N ILE A 94 -12.79 -17.10 -0.03
CA ILE A 94 -13.42 -16.09 0.83
C ILE A 94 -13.49 -14.71 0.19
N PHE A 95 -12.69 -14.44 -0.84
CA PHE A 95 -12.64 -13.15 -1.52
C PHE A 95 -12.65 -13.34 -3.04
N HIS A 96 -13.63 -12.71 -3.73
CA HIS A 96 -13.95 -12.97 -5.13
C HIS A 96 -13.72 -11.75 -6.04
N LYS A 97 -12.96 -10.78 -5.57
CA LYS A 97 -12.66 -9.53 -6.30
C LYS A 97 -11.18 -9.45 -6.69
N PRO A 98 -10.79 -8.48 -7.53
CA PRO A 98 -9.39 -8.26 -7.90
C PRO A 98 -8.48 -8.13 -6.68
N ILE A 99 -7.30 -8.74 -6.74
CA ILE A 99 -6.29 -8.70 -5.68
C ILE A 99 -5.09 -7.91 -6.17
N ILE A 100 -4.48 -7.16 -5.26
CA ILE A 100 -3.19 -6.51 -5.43
C ILE A 100 -2.11 -7.36 -4.75
N ALA A 101 -1.16 -7.87 -5.53
CA ALA A 101 -0.02 -8.60 -5.00
C ALA A 101 1.08 -7.64 -4.57
N ASN A 102 1.29 -7.47 -3.26
CA ASN A 102 2.41 -6.67 -2.77
C ASN A 102 3.70 -7.49 -2.76
N ILE A 103 4.70 -7.02 -3.50
CA ILE A 103 5.98 -7.69 -3.71
C ILE A 103 7.09 -6.86 -3.09
N SER A 104 7.97 -7.50 -2.35
CA SER A 104 9.17 -6.91 -1.75
C SER A 104 10.38 -7.76 -2.06
N GLY A 105 11.56 -7.17 -2.14
CA GLY A 105 12.81 -7.87 -2.42
C GLY A 105 14.02 -7.10 -1.92
N PHE A 106 15.19 -7.73 -2.02
CA PHE A 106 16.49 -7.17 -1.61
C PHE A 106 17.47 -7.08 -2.78
N SER A 107 17.10 -7.62 -3.94
CA SER A 107 17.81 -7.47 -5.21
C SER A 107 16.81 -7.38 -6.37
N VAL A 108 17.26 -6.91 -7.52
CA VAL A 108 16.44 -6.86 -8.76
C VAL A 108 15.91 -8.24 -9.12
N GLU A 109 16.77 -9.26 -9.00
CA GLU A 109 16.44 -10.66 -9.32
C GLU A 109 15.32 -11.20 -8.43
N GLU A 110 15.31 -10.87 -7.13
CA GLU A 110 14.23 -11.27 -6.21
C GLU A 110 12.88 -10.65 -6.61
N TYR A 111 12.88 -9.37 -7.01
CA TYR A 111 11.64 -8.73 -7.50
C TYR A 111 11.15 -9.38 -8.79
N VAL A 112 12.06 -9.60 -9.76
CA VAL A 112 11.74 -10.24 -11.05
C VAL A 112 11.17 -11.64 -10.82
N HIS A 113 11.82 -12.46 -10.00
CA HIS A 113 11.36 -13.81 -9.68
C HIS A 113 9.93 -13.82 -9.07
N CYS A 114 9.66 -12.96 -8.09
CA CYS A 114 8.32 -12.86 -7.51
C CYS A 114 7.28 -12.40 -8.54
N VAL A 115 7.63 -11.46 -9.41
CA VAL A 115 6.73 -10.96 -10.46
C VAL A 115 6.43 -12.04 -11.49
N GLU A 116 7.43 -12.80 -11.96
CA GLU A 116 7.26 -13.91 -12.90
C GLU A 116 6.25 -14.95 -12.40
N LEU A 117 6.30 -15.26 -11.10
CA LEU A 117 5.38 -16.21 -10.49
C LEU A 117 3.98 -15.61 -10.30
N LEU A 118 3.89 -14.45 -9.64
CA LEU A 118 2.61 -13.85 -9.24
C LEU A 118 1.81 -13.27 -10.43
N THR A 119 2.47 -12.91 -11.53
CA THR A 119 1.78 -12.45 -12.75
C THR A 119 0.95 -13.55 -13.41
N GLN A 120 1.21 -14.84 -13.12
CA GLN A 120 0.45 -15.99 -13.63
C GLN A 120 -0.82 -16.28 -12.83
N GLU A 121 -0.94 -15.72 -11.63
CA GLU A 121 -2.06 -15.98 -10.73
C GLU A 121 -3.32 -15.24 -11.19
N GLU A 122 -4.37 -15.97 -11.55
CA GLU A 122 -5.58 -15.43 -12.20
C GLU A 122 -6.25 -14.30 -11.42
N GLN A 123 -6.36 -14.44 -10.09
CA GLN A 123 -7.03 -13.45 -9.24
C GLN A 123 -6.17 -12.21 -8.94
N VAL A 124 -4.86 -12.29 -9.15
CA VAL A 124 -3.97 -11.14 -9.02
C VAL A 124 -4.15 -10.26 -10.26
N GLU A 125 -4.63 -9.04 -10.09
CA GLU A 125 -4.90 -8.11 -11.18
C GLU A 125 -3.91 -6.94 -11.24
N ILE A 126 -3.23 -6.65 -10.12
CA ILE A 126 -2.22 -5.58 -10.01
C ILE A 126 -1.03 -6.10 -9.20
N LEU A 127 0.17 -5.77 -9.66
CA LEU A 127 1.42 -6.05 -8.96
C LEU A 127 1.92 -4.75 -8.29
N GLU A 128 1.94 -4.70 -6.96
CA GLU A 128 2.43 -3.55 -6.20
C GLU A 128 3.87 -3.81 -5.74
N ILE A 129 4.83 -3.17 -6.36
CA ILE A 129 6.27 -3.34 -6.11
C ILE A 129 6.71 -2.40 -5.01
N ASN A 130 6.98 -2.94 -3.84
CA ASN A 130 7.38 -2.17 -2.66
C ASN A 130 8.90 -1.90 -2.67
N ILE A 131 9.30 -0.77 -3.20
CA ILE A 131 10.71 -0.33 -3.25
C ILE A 131 11.14 0.46 -2.00
N SER A 132 10.30 0.55 -1.00
CA SER A 132 10.53 1.38 0.22
C SER A 132 11.39 0.70 1.28
N CYS A 133 11.93 -0.51 1.04
CA CYS A 133 12.67 -1.25 2.06
C CYS A 133 14.07 -0.63 2.28
N PRO A 134 14.41 -0.14 3.51
CA PRO A 134 15.66 0.57 3.76
C PRO A 134 16.89 -0.34 3.89
N ASN A 135 16.76 -1.66 3.75
CA ASN A 135 17.77 -2.64 4.15
C ASN A 135 18.46 -3.36 2.99
N VAL A 136 18.64 -2.75 1.83
CA VAL A 136 19.39 -3.37 0.74
C VAL A 136 20.88 -3.04 0.87
N ARG A 137 21.64 -3.98 1.41
CA ARG A 137 23.10 -3.94 1.48
C ARG A 137 23.73 -4.53 0.21
N HIS A 138 23.56 -3.85 -0.93
CA HIS A 138 24.54 -3.92 -2.02
C HIS A 138 24.68 -2.50 -2.58
N GLY A 139 25.80 -1.84 -2.31
CA GLY A 139 26.08 -0.50 -2.78
C GLY A 139 25.50 0.67 -1.98
N GLY A 140 24.84 0.46 -0.82
CA GLY A 140 24.51 1.54 0.13
C GLY A 140 23.29 2.40 -0.18
N MET A 141 22.52 2.13 -1.23
CA MET A 141 21.30 2.87 -1.57
C MET A 141 20.05 1.99 -1.44
N ALA A 142 19.04 2.49 -0.72
CA ALA A 142 17.71 1.90 -0.75
C ALA A 142 17.06 2.23 -2.11
N PHE A 143 16.53 1.22 -2.81
CA PHE A 143 15.96 1.37 -4.17
C PHE A 143 14.96 2.53 -4.28
N GLY A 144 14.15 2.77 -3.26
CA GLY A 144 13.13 3.80 -3.25
C GLY A 144 13.61 5.20 -2.87
N THR A 145 14.92 5.44 -2.71
CA THR A 145 15.47 6.75 -2.36
C THR A 145 16.26 7.42 -3.49
N ASN A 146 16.49 6.69 -4.58
CA ASN A 146 17.21 7.15 -5.76
C ASN A 146 16.36 6.90 -7.02
N PRO A 147 16.15 7.93 -7.88
CA PRO A 147 15.35 7.80 -9.11
C PRO A 147 15.88 6.74 -10.06
N ASP A 148 17.20 6.64 -10.27
CA ASP A 148 17.80 5.68 -11.19
C ASP A 148 17.59 4.23 -10.73
N ALA A 149 17.77 3.97 -9.42
CA ALA A 149 17.53 2.67 -8.84
C ALA A 149 16.03 2.28 -8.89
N ALA A 150 15.12 3.22 -8.66
CA ALA A 150 13.69 3.00 -8.83
C ALA A 150 13.32 2.68 -10.28
N ALA A 151 13.89 3.40 -11.23
CA ALA A 151 13.72 3.15 -12.67
C ALA A 151 14.29 1.80 -13.10
N GLU A 152 15.43 1.38 -12.55
CA GLU A 152 16.06 0.08 -12.85
C GLU A 152 15.12 -1.07 -12.47
N ILE A 153 14.61 -1.09 -11.22
CA ILE A 153 13.66 -2.11 -10.78
C ILE A 153 12.38 -2.05 -11.63
N THR A 154 11.86 -0.86 -11.90
CA THR A 154 10.64 -0.70 -12.71
C THR A 154 10.82 -1.33 -14.08
N ARG A 155 11.92 -1.05 -14.79
CA ARG A 155 12.19 -1.66 -16.11
C ARG A 155 12.32 -3.18 -16.01
N ALA A 156 13.05 -3.68 -15.01
CA ALA A 156 13.28 -5.11 -14.86
C ALA A 156 11.96 -5.88 -14.63
N VAL A 157 11.11 -5.41 -13.72
CA VAL A 157 9.82 -6.07 -13.44
C VAL A 157 8.84 -5.93 -14.59
N LYS A 158 8.88 -4.81 -15.32
CA LYS A 158 8.01 -4.59 -16.51
C LYS A 158 8.35 -5.51 -17.68
N GLN A 159 9.57 -6.03 -17.78
CA GLN A 159 9.95 -6.99 -18.81
C GLN A 159 9.25 -8.34 -18.67
N VAL A 160 8.90 -8.75 -17.45
CA VAL A 160 8.30 -10.04 -17.14
C VAL A 160 6.84 -9.96 -16.70
N ALA A 161 6.36 -8.79 -16.29
CA ALA A 161 4.99 -8.59 -15.87
C ALA A 161 4.03 -8.60 -17.06
N THR A 162 2.95 -9.38 -16.94
CA THR A 162 1.81 -9.38 -17.89
C THR A 162 0.61 -8.60 -17.36
N LYS A 163 0.71 -8.08 -16.14
CA LYS A 163 -0.32 -7.33 -15.41
C LYS A 163 0.19 -5.94 -15.05
N PRO A 164 -0.72 -4.98 -14.76
CA PRO A 164 -0.32 -3.63 -14.34
C PRO A 164 0.64 -3.63 -13.15
N VAL A 165 1.72 -2.86 -13.27
CA VAL A 165 2.77 -2.70 -12.25
C VAL A 165 2.62 -1.34 -11.59
N TYR A 166 2.42 -1.32 -10.29
CA TYR A 166 2.35 -0.14 -9.42
C TYR A 166 3.59 -0.07 -8.54
N MET A 167 4.31 1.05 -8.59
CA MET A 167 5.49 1.23 -7.75
C MET A 167 5.10 1.89 -6.43
N LYS A 168 5.40 1.23 -5.29
CA LYS A 168 5.08 1.75 -3.96
C LYS A 168 6.24 2.57 -3.40
N LEU A 169 6.00 3.89 -3.28
CA LEU A 169 7.02 4.88 -3.00
C LEU A 169 7.21 5.16 -1.49
N SER A 170 8.46 5.44 -1.12
CA SER A 170 8.86 5.85 0.22
C SER A 170 8.66 7.35 0.42
N PRO A 171 8.13 7.80 1.58
CA PRO A 171 8.11 9.21 1.94
C PRO A 171 9.46 9.73 2.47
N ASN A 172 10.43 8.84 2.70
CA ASN A 172 11.71 9.17 3.36
C ASN A 172 12.73 9.68 2.34
N VAL A 173 12.32 10.65 1.55
CA VAL A 173 13.09 11.27 0.47
C VAL A 173 12.89 12.78 0.47
N THR A 174 13.84 13.50 -0.09
CA THR A 174 13.74 14.96 -0.24
C THR A 174 12.74 15.33 -1.33
N ASP A 175 12.76 14.61 -2.45
CA ASP A 175 11.89 14.84 -3.60
C ASP A 175 11.26 13.53 -4.08
N ILE A 176 10.00 13.30 -3.71
CA ILE A 176 9.23 12.13 -4.13
C ILE A 176 8.79 12.22 -5.60
N VAL A 177 8.68 13.45 -6.13
CA VAL A 177 8.25 13.69 -7.51
C VAL A 177 9.29 13.18 -8.51
N SER A 178 10.58 13.38 -8.22
CA SER A 178 11.66 12.87 -9.08
C SER A 178 11.63 11.35 -9.21
N ILE A 179 11.35 10.65 -8.10
CA ILE A 179 11.23 9.18 -8.10
C ILE A 179 9.97 8.72 -8.84
N ALA A 180 8.84 9.42 -8.62
CA ALA A 180 7.58 9.12 -9.31
C ALA A 180 7.72 9.23 -10.84
N LYS A 181 8.35 10.30 -11.33
CA LYS A 181 8.63 10.49 -12.77
C LYS A 181 9.56 9.42 -13.31
N ALA A 182 10.62 9.08 -12.58
CA ALA A 182 11.54 8.02 -13.00
C ALA A 182 10.85 6.65 -13.13
N CYS A 183 9.91 6.33 -12.24
CA CYS A 183 9.09 5.12 -12.34
C CYS A 183 8.13 5.18 -13.55
N GLU A 184 7.46 6.30 -13.80
CA GLU A 184 6.58 6.49 -14.96
C GLU A 184 7.37 6.36 -16.27
N GLU A 185 8.48 7.06 -16.40
CA GLU A 185 9.37 7.00 -17.58
C GLU A 185 9.95 5.59 -17.80
N ALA A 186 10.11 4.82 -16.74
CA ALA A 186 10.55 3.42 -16.80
C ALA A 186 9.41 2.44 -17.15
N GLY A 187 8.17 2.91 -17.31
CA GLY A 187 7.02 2.15 -17.78
C GLY A 187 6.10 1.61 -16.68
N ALA A 188 6.12 2.15 -15.46
CA ALA A 188 5.12 1.83 -14.44
C ALA A 188 3.71 2.16 -14.94
N ASP A 189 2.72 1.31 -14.62
CA ASP A 189 1.31 1.52 -14.97
C ASP A 189 0.56 2.35 -13.91
N GLY A 190 1.17 2.53 -12.74
CA GLY A 190 0.64 3.33 -11.65
C GLY A 190 1.63 3.46 -10.50
N LEU A 191 1.24 4.26 -9.51
CA LEU A 191 2.01 4.45 -8.29
C LEU A 191 1.14 4.24 -7.07
N SER A 192 1.73 3.82 -5.96
CA SER A 192 1.10 3.86 -4.63
C SER A 192 2.01 4.60 -3.64
N LEU A 193 1.47 5.51 -2.88
CA LEU A 193 2.20 6.30 -1.89
C LEU A 193 1.26 6.83 -0.79
N ILE A 194 1.76 6.95 0.43
CA ILE A 194 3.14 6.81 0.88
C ILE A 194 3.29 5.55 1.74
N ASN A 195 4.47 4.92 1.73
CA ASN A 195 4.84 3.98 2.76
C ASN A 195 5.05 4.74 4.10
N THR A 196 5.53 4.08 5.14
CA THR A 196 5.66 4.65 6.49
C THR A 196 6.82 5.66 6.60
N LEU A 197 6.61 6.73 7.38
CA LEU A 197 7.66 7.69 7.72
C LEU A 197 8.65 7.07 8.73
N LEU A 198 9.94 7.31 8.56
CA LEU A 198 10.93 6.86 9.51
C LEU A 198 10.79 7.63 10.83
N GLY A 199 10.70 6.90 11.92
CA GLY A 199 10.55 7.46 13.26
C GLY A 199 11.27 6.64 14.33
N MET A 200 11.33 7.19 15.54
CA MET A 200 11.94 6.56 16.71
C MET A 200 11.25 7.00 17.99
N ARG A 201 11.20 6.12 18.99
CA ARG A 201 10.87 6.48 20.36
C ARG A 201 11.86 5.89 21.35
N ILE A 202 12.04 6.58 22.48
CA ILE A 202 12.91 6.18 23.60
C ILE A 202 12.06 5.85 24.82
N ASP A 203 12.28 4.69 25.41
CA ASP A 203 11.75 4.33 26.73
C ASP A 203 12.57 5.07 27.80
N LEU A 204 11.95 6.08 28.42
CA LEU A 204 12.63 6.94 29.40
C LEU A 204 13.05 6.19 30.67
N LYS A 205 12.28 5.13 31.06
CA LYS A 205 12.60 4.34 32.25
C LYS A 205 13.78 3.41 31.99
N ARG A 206 13.75 2.72 30.84
CA ARG A 206 14.79 1.76 30.45
C ARG A 206 16.00 2.43 29.77
N ARG A 207 15.88 3.73 29.40
CA ARG A 207 16.92 4.53 28.70
C ARG A 207 17.44 3.83 27.45
N ARG A 208 16.52 3.29 26.63
CA ARG A 208 16.84 2.59 25.38
C ARG A 208 15.74 2.82 24.33
N PRO A 209 16.01 2.54 23.03
CA PRO A 209 14.96 2.53 22.01
C PRO A 209 13.80 1.60 22.39
N VAL A 210 12.58 2.00 22.01
CA VAL A 210 11.37 1.18 22.24
C VAL A 210 11.38 -0.05 21.34
N LEU A 211 11.82 0.11 20.08
CA LEU A 211 11.94 -0.99 19.14
C LEU A 211 13.33 -1.63 19.20
N ALA A 212 13.41 -2.95 19.05
CA ALA A 212 14.69 -3.67 18.99
C ALA A 212 15.58 -3.19 17.83
N ASN A 213 14.96 -2.80 16.70
CA ASN A 213 15.65 -2.28 15.51
C ASN A 213 15.93 -0.77 15.57
N VAL A 214 15.85 -0.15 16.77
CA VAL A 214 16.06 1.27 17.06
C VAL A 214 15.03 2.18 16.39
N MET A 215 14.97 2.19 15.05
CA MET A 215 14.03 2.97 14.24
C MET A 215 12.98 2.07 13.59
N GLY A 216 11.83 2.64 13.27
CA GLY A 216 10.74 1.96 12.56
C GLY A 216 9.90 2.93 11.76
N GLY A 217 9.01 2.39 10.94
CA GLY A 217 8.06 3.18 10.17
C GLY A 217 6.92 3.69 11.05
N TYR A 218 6.70 5.00 11.03
CA TYR A 218 5.56 5.66 11.68
C TYR A 218 4.36 5.70 10.73
N SER A 219 3.20 5.27 11.23
CA SER A 219 1.91 5.26 10.53
C SER A 219 0.77 5.63 11.46
N GLY A 220 -0.38 6.00 10.90
CA GLY A 220 -1.56 6.44 11.64
C GLY A 220 -1.99 7.86 11.29
N PRO A 221 -3.04 8.41 11.94
CA PRO A 221 -3.62 9.71 11.59
C PRO A 221 -2.64 10.88 11.56
N GLY A 222 -1.58 10.83 12.38
CA GLY A 222 -0.54 11.87 12.40
C GLY A 222 0.25 12.01 11.09
N VAL A 223 0.20 11.00 10.21
CA VAL A 223 0.89 11.02 8.90
C VAL A 223 0.01 11.60 7.79
N PHE A 224 -1.30 11.68 7.98
CA PHE A 224 -2.27 12.00 6.93
C PHE A 224 -1.97 13.31 6.18
N PRO A 225 -1.69 14.46 6.82
CA PRO A 225 -1.39 15.70 6.08
C PRO A 225 -0.12 15.60 5.23
N VAL A 226 0.85 14.79 5.65
CA VAL A 226 2.08 14.54 4.87
C VAL A 226 1.75 13.69 3.65
N ALA A 227 0.92 12.66 3.81
CA ALA A 227 0.48 11.79 2.72
C ALA A 227 -0.33 12.58 1.67
N VAL A 228 -1.31 13.37 2.09
CA VAL A 228 -2.11 14.22 1.19
C VAL A 228 -1.21 15.15 0.36
N ARG A 229 -0.26 15.86 1.02
CA ARG A 229 0.69 16.71 0.34
C ARG A 229 1.51 15.95 -0.72
N MET A 230 2.06 14.79 -0.37
CA MET A 230 2.88 14.01 -1.29
C MET A 230 2.06 13.44 -2.45
N VAL A 231 0.85 12.93 -2.19
CA VAL A 231 -0.07 12.50 -3.24
C VAL A 231 -0.40 13.67 -4.18
N TYR A 232 -0.74 14.84 -3.63
CA TYR A 232 -1.01 16.04 -4.42
C TYR A 232 0.16 16.45 -5.32
N GLN A 233 1.39 16.43 -4.80
CA GLN A 233 2.59 16.75 -5.59
C GLN A 233 2.81 15.74 -6.72
N VAL A 234 2.70 14.44 -6.44
CA VAL A 234 2.94 13.38 -7.42
C VAL A 234 1.85 13.37 -8.49
N THR A 235 0.56 13.44 -8.13
CA THR A 235 -0.55 13.45 -9.10
C THR A 235 -0.56 14.66 -10.02
N GLY A 236 0.09 15.76 -9.62
CA GLY A 236 0.31 16.93 -10.48
C GLY A 236 1.51 16.81 -11.41
N ALA A 237 2.31 15.75 -11.27
CA ALA A 237 3.58 15.61 -11.99
C ALA A 237 3.67 14.37 -12.88
N VAL A 238 2.75 13.41 -12.72
CA VAL A 238 2.65 12.17 -13.50
C VAL A 238 1.26 12.04 -14.14
N SER A 239 1.15 11.23 -15.19
CA SER A 239 -0.11 10.96 -15.90
C SER A 239 -0.73 9.61 -15.48
N ILE A 240 0.06 8.69 -14.93
CA ILE A 240 -0.39 7.37 -14.49
C ILE A 240 -1.20 7.45 -13.18
N PRO A 241 -2.16 6.53 -12.96
CA PRO A 241 -3.00 6.54 -11.76
C PRO A 241 -2.19 6.35 -10.47
N VAL A 242 -2.66 7.01 -9.41
CA VAL A 242 -2.05 6.97 -8.08
C VAL A 242 -3.03 6.39 -7.07
N ILE A 243 -2.57 5.43 -6.25
CA ILE A 243 -3.26 4.96 -5.05
C ILE A 243 -2.67 5.72 -3.86
N GLY A 244 -3.51 6.48 -3.14
CA GLY A 244 -3.09 7.24 -1.96
C GLY A 244 -3.17 6.40 -0.69
N MET A 245 -2.19 6.54 0.21
CA MET A 245 -2.20 5.92 1.53
C MET A 245 -1.41 6.73 2.55
N GLY A 246 -1.72 6.54 3.82
CA GLY A 246 -1.04 7.16 4.96
C GLY A 246 -2.02 7.92 5.84
N GLY A 247 -2.40 7.32 6.96
CA GLY A 247 -3.26 7.92 7.98
C GLY A 247 -4.74 7.94 7.71
N VAL A 248 -5.21 7.40 6.58
CA VAL A 248 -6.64 7.30 6.24
C VAL A 248 -7.39 6.50 7.30
N SER A 249 -8.48 7.07 7.84
CA SER A 249 -9.27 6.50 8.92
C SER A 249 -10.78 6.79 8.83
N SER A 250 -11.22 7.58 7.84
CA SER A 250 -12.60 7.98 7.63
C SER A 250 -12.98 8.09 6.17
N ALA A 251 -14.29 8.15 5.86
CA ALA A 251 -14.78 8.43 4.50
C ALA A 251 -14.35 9.83 4.02
N GLN A 252 -14.25 10.81 4.93
CA GLN A 252 -13.74 12.14 4.61
C GLN A 252 -12.29 12.09 4.14
N ASP A 253 -11.43 11.32 4.83
CA ASP A 253 -10.02 11.15 4.43
C ASP A 253 -9.90 10.52 3.04
N VAL A 254 -10.79 9.56 2.70
CA VAL A 254 -10.82 8.95 1.35
C VAL A 254 -11.14 10.02 0.30
N ILE A 255 -12.17 10.82 0.50
CA ILE A 255 -12.55 11.87 -0.45
C ILE A 255 -11.47 12.94 -0.56
N GLU A 256 -10.86 13.36 0.56
CA GLU A 256 -9.76 14.32 0.56
C GLU A 256 -8.54 13.78 -0.21
N MET A 257 -8.19 12.51 -0.01
CA MET A 257 -7.11 11.87 -0.76
C MET A 257 -7.42 11.80 -2.26
N MET A 258 -8.69 11.56 -2.64
CA MET A 258 -9.12 11.59 -4.05
C MET A 258 -9.10 13.01 -4.62
N MET A 259 -9.46 14.03 -3.84
CA MET A 259 -9.31 15.44 -4.22
C MET A 259 -7.82 15.86 -4.36
N ALA A 260 -6.91 15.19 -3.66
CA ALA A 260 -5.48 15.33 -3.91
C ALA A 260 -5.02 14.62 -5.21
N GLY A 261 -5.92 13.92 -5.92
CA GLY A 261 -5.72 13.29 -7.22
C GLY A 261 -5.59 11.75 -7.19
N ALA A 262 -5.65 11.12 -6.02
CA ALA A 262 -5.66 9.65 -5.93
C ALA A 262 -6.89 9.07 -6.62
N LYS A 263 -6.73 7.89 -7.26
CA LYS A 263 -7.82 7.15 -7.91
C LYS A 263 -8.44 6.08 -7.00
N ALA A 264 -7.67 5.61 -6.03
CA ALA A 264 -8.11 4.72 -4.97
C ALA A 264 -7.28 4.98 -3.71
N VAL A 265 -7.65 4.37 -2.59
CA VAL A 265 -7.04 4.65 -1.29
C VAL A 265 -6.74 3.35 -0.55
N GLN A 266 -5.53 3.23 0.00
CA GLN A 266 -5.20 2.13 0.90
C GLN A 266 -5.30 2.57 2.36
N VAL A 267 -5.99 1.74 3.17
CA VAL A 267 -6.18 1.93 4.62
C VAL A 267 -5.20 1.02 5.35
N GLY A 268 -4.31 1.61 6.15
CA GLY A 268 -3.24 0.90 6.87
C GLY A 268 -3.51 0.75 8.37
N ALA A 269 -2.85 1.57 9.18
CA ALA A 269 -2.85 1.46 10.65
C ALA A 269 -4.26 1.46 11.29
N ALA A 270 -5.26 2.06 10.64
CA ALA A 270 -6.64 2.05 11.13
C ALA A 270 -7.19 0.62 11.30
N ASN A 271 -6.81 -0.34 10.43
CA ASN A 271 -7.21 -1.75 10.55
C ASN A 271 -6.66 -2.43 11.81
N LEU A 272 -5.55 -1.94 12.36
CA LEU A 272 -4.93 -2.48 13.57
C LEU A 272 -5.55 -1.89 14.84
N VAL A 273 -6.18 -0.71 14.73
CA VAL A 273 -6.91 -0.04 15.82
C VAL A 273 -8.34 -0.55 15.89
N ASP A 274 -8.98 -0.69 14.72
CA ASP A 274 -10.36 -1.14 14.60
C ASP A 274 -10.47 -2.10 13.40
N PRO A 275 -10.73 -3.39 13.62
CA PRO A 275 -10.85 -4.36 12.53
C PRO A 275 -12.01 -4.06 11.58
N TYR A 276 -12.97 -3.21 11.98
CA TYR A 276 -14.07 -2.74 11.13
C TYR A 276 -13.75 -1.46 10.36
N ALA A 277 -12.52 -0.91 10.42
CA ALA A 277 -12.18 0.39 9.84
C ALA A 277 -12.56 0.48 8.36
N CYS A 278 -12.11 -0.43 7.52
CA CYS A 278 -12.45 -0.43 6.09
C CYS A 278 -13.97 -0.50 5.86
N LYS A 279 -14.66 -1.38 6.59
CA LYS A 279 -16.13 -1.51 6.48
C LYS A 279 -16.84 -0.20 6.83
N LYS A 280 -16.49 0.43 7.96
CA LYS A 280 -17.07 1.71 8.39
C LYS A 280 -16.85 2.82 7.38
N ILE A 281 -15.63 2.89 6.83
CA ILE A 281 -15.31 3.86 5.77
C ILE A 281 -16.20 3.66 4.56
N ILE A 282 -16.35 2.41 4.06
CA ILE A 282 -17.18 2.10 2.89
C ILE A 282 -18.65 2.41 3.16
N ASP A 283 -19.17 2.02 4.33
CA ASP A 283 -20.57 2.27 4.72
C ASP A 283 -20.88 3.77 4.83
N ASP A 284 -19.91 4.58 5.24
CA ASP A 284 -20.06 6.03 5.42
C ASP A 284 -19.85 6.85 4.12
N LEU A 285 -19.16 6.29 3.10
CA LEU A 285 -18.87 7.00 1.85
C LEU A 285 -20.10 7.59 1.17
N PRO A 286 -21.25 6.88 1.01
CA PRO A 286 -22.44 7.45 0.36
C PRO A 286 -22.98 8.68 1.08
N ARG A 287 -22.96 8.67 2.42
CA ARG A 287 -23.43 9.80 3.24
C ARG A 287 -22.50 11.01 3.09
N GLU A 288 -21.21 10.78 3.09
CA GLU A 288 -20.22 11.84 2.94
C GLU A 288 -20.24 12.44 1.52
N MET A 289 -20.41 11.61 0.48
CA MET A 289 -20.63 12.07 -0.89
C MET A 289 -21.90 12.92 -1.00
N GLU A 290 -22.99 12.52 -0.35
CA GLU A 290 -24.23 13.30 -0.33
C GLU A 290 -24.01 14.69 0.29
N ARG A 291 -23.33 14.75 1.43
CA ARG A 291 -22.98 16.00 2.11
C ARG A 291 -22.17 16.95 1.23
N LEU A 292 -21.32 16.41 0.35
CA LEU A 292 -20.44 17.16 -0.54
C LEU A 292 -21.02 17.37 -1.95
N GLY A 293 -22.21 16.85 -2.25
CA GLY A 293 -22.84 16.95 -3.57
C GLY A 293 -22.15 16.10 -4.66
N ILE A 294 -21.46 15.02 -4.28
CA ILE A 294 -20.76 14.12 -5.19
C ILE A 294 -21.69 12.98 -5.59
N GLU A 295 -21.94 12.78 -6.89
CA GLU A 295 -22.77 11.69 -7.41
C GLU A 295 -21.95 10.42 -7.65
N ARG A 296 -20.74 10.57 -8.20
CA ARG A 296 -19.81 9.46 -8.51
C ARG A 296 -18.42 9.82 -8.03
N LEU A 297 -17.73 8.88 -7.37
CA LEU A 297 -16.34 9.09 -6.92
C LEU A 297 -15.39 9.32 -8.10
N SER A 298 -15.66 8.69 -9.26
CA SER A 298 -14.89 8.91 -10.49
C SER A 298 -14.90 10.35 -11.00
N ASP A 299 -15.90 11.16 -10.59
CA ASP A 299 -16.04 12.55 -11.04
C ASP A 299 -15.22 13.53 -10.18
N ILE A 300 -14.65 13.06 -9.07
CA ILE A 300 -13.81 13.91 -8.22
C ILE A 300 -12.59 14.37 -9.04
N GLN A 301 -12.47 15.69 -9.16
CA GLN A 301 -11.32 16.33 -9.79
C GLN A 301 -10.27 16.67 -8.74
N ARG A 302 -9.02 16.60 -9.14
CA ARG A 302 -7.91 17.11 -8.35
C ARG A 302 -8.06 18.64 -8.21
N VAL A 303 -7.96 19.13 -6.97
CA VAL A 303 -8.01 20.57 -6.64
C VAL A 303 -6.71 21.29 -6.99
#